data_8606a252da45a73dbac3a38133c92888
#
_entry.id   8606a252da45a73dbac3a38133c92888
#
_cell.length_a   1.000
_cell.length_b   1.000
_cell.length_c   1.000
_cell.angle_alpha   90.00
_cell.angle_beta   90.00
_cell.angle_gamma   90.00
#
_symmetry.space_group_name_H-M   'P 1'
#
loop_
_entity.id
_entity.type
_entity.pdbx_description
1 polymer ?
#
loop_
_entity_poly.entity_id
_entity_poly.type
_entity_poly.pdbx_seq_one_letter_code
_entity_poly.pdbx_strand_id
1 'polypeptide(L)'
;MVTLVAVVALVYLGLCGVLFLYQRNLIYFPQPRSSGSGATTLTLPADGAQVLVTPRQRGGPNALLYFGGNAEDVSYSLPGLSTAFPDYAIYLLHYRGYGGSSGKPSEAALFADALTLFDQVHADHQNIEVVGRSLGSGVAVHLASLRPVTRLVLVTPYDSLQELAAQQFPYFPVRWLLLDKFESWRYAEHVVVPTLVVAAEHDEIIPRTSSEALFKHFRTGAASFKVVAGTSHNTISESPEYMPLLKGAPRERSGG
;
A
#
# COMPACT_ATOMS: atom_id res chain seq x y z
N MET A 1 -39.59 29.35 6.31
CA MET A 1 -38.41 29.23 5.41
C MET A 1 -37.10 29.15 6.21
N VAL A 2 -36.80 30.09 7.10
CA VAL A 2 -35.58 30.12 7.93
C VAL A 2 -35.44 28.84 8.79
N THR A 3 -36.51 28.39 9.45
CA THR A 3 -36.52 27.18 10.30
C THR A 3 -36.17 25.93 9.49
N LEU A 4 -36.71 25.78 8.28
CA LEU A 4 -36.41 24.63 7.42
C LEU A 4 -34.93 24.61 6.99
N VAL A 5 -34.38 25.74 6.60
CA VAL A 5 -32.96 25.89 6.22
C VAL A 5 -32.06 25.56 7.41
N ALA A 6 -32.42 26.04 8.61
CA ALA A 6 -31.66 25.73 9.83
C ALA A 6 -31.66 24.23 10.15
N VAL A 7 -32.81 23.55 10.02
CA VAL A 7 -32.91 22.11 10.23
C VAL A 7 -32.06 21.34 9.22
N VAL A 8 -32.13 21.68 7.94
CA VAL A 8 -31.32 21.04 6.88
C VAL A 8 -29.83 21.24 7.14
N ALA A 9 -29.41 22.44 7.53
CA ALA A 9 -28.01 22.72 7.88
C ALA A 9 -27.53 21.91 9.08
N LEU A 10 -28.34 21.78 10.13
CA LEU A 10 -28.01 20.99 11.32
C LEU A 10 -27.88 19.49 10.98
N VAL A 11 -28.78 18.95 10.16
CA VAL A 11 -28.69 17.56 9.68
C VAL A 11 -27.43 17.33 8.88
N TYR A 12 -27.12 18.23 7.95
CA TYR A 12 -25.90 18.14 7.13
C TYR A 12 -24.62 18.19 7.99
N LEU A 13 -24.53 19.12 8.93
CA LEU A 13 -23.41 19.20 9.87
C LEU A 13 -23.30 17.95 10.74
N GLY A 14 -24.44 17.40 11.18
CA GLY A 14 -24.50 16.14 11.92
C GLY A 14 -23.93 14.97 11.10
N LEU A 15 -24.31 14.86 9.81
CA LEU A 15 -23.77 13.85 8.89
C LEU A 15 -22.26 14.04 8.66
N CYS A 16 -21.79 15.27 8.47
CA CYS A 16 -20.36 15.56 8.39
C CYS A 16 -19.63 15.13 9.66
N GLY A 17 -20.21 15.38 10.83
CA GLY A 17 -19.66 14.95 12.12
C GLY A 17 -19.57 13.43 12.25
N VAL A 18 -20.61 12.71 11.85
CA VAL A 18 -20.60 11.23 11.84
C VAL A 18 -19.53 10.70 10.90
N LEU A 19 -19.47 11.20 9.67
CA LEU A 19 -18.42 10.79 8.71
C LEU A 19 -17.01 11.09 9.24
N PHE A 20 -16.81 12.25 9.86
CA PHE A 20 -15.53 12.61 10.48
C PHE A 20 -15.12 11.64 11.59
N LEU A 21 -16.04 11.27 12.48
CA LEU A 21 -15.76 10.37 13.60
C LEU A 21 -15.50 8.93 13.15
N TYR A 22 -16.21 8.47 12.12
CA TYR A 22 -16.16 7.08 11.65
C TYR A 22 -15.32 6.86 10.40
N GLN A 23 -14.63 7.89 9.86
CA GLN A 23 -13.89 7.80 8.61
C GLN A 23 -12.89 6.66 8.55
N ARG A 24 -12.17 6.36 9.65
CA ARG A 24 -11.23 5.24 9.70
C ARG A 24 -11.90 3.88 9.56
N ASN A 25 -13.13 3.72 10.04
CA ASN A 25 -13.91 2.51 9.84
C ASN A 25 -14.38 2.34 8.38
N LEU A 26 -14.46 3.45 7.62
CA LEU A 26 -14.76 3.45 6.19
C LEU A 26 -13.52 3.24 5.33
N ILE A 27 -12.33 3.53 5.86
CA ILE A 27 -11.06 3.38 5.14
C ILE A 27 -10.45 2.01 5.39
N TYR A 28 -10.38 1.56 6.66
CA TYR A 28 -9.64 0.36 7.03
C TYR A 28 -10.59 -0.80 7.33
N PHE A 29 -10.32 -1.94 6.70
CA PHE A 29 -11.09 -3.17 6.87
C PHE A 29 -10.18 -4.30 7.40
N PRO A 30 -9.80 -4.26 8.69
CA PRO A 30 -8.90 -5.24 9.28
C PRO A 30 -9.37 -6.68 9.07
N GLN A 31 -8.48 -7.53 8.55
CA GLN A 31 -8.73 -8.95 8.40
C GLN A 31 -7.95 -9.74 9.46
N PRO A 32 -8.53 -10.78 10.06
CA PRO A 32 -7.78 -11.70 10.91
C PRO A 32 -6.77 -12.47 10.06
N ARG A 33 -5.66 -12.90 10.68
CA ARG A 33 -4.76 -13.84 10.05
C ARG A 33 -5.40 -15.23 10.02
N SER A 34 -5.29 -15.90 8.91
CA SER A 34 -5.77 -17.27 8.75
C SER A 34 -5.02 -18.23 9.71
N SER A 35 -5.78 -18.99 10.50
CA SER A 35 -5.24 -19.93 11.51
C SER A 35 -4.44 -21.07 10.91
N GLY A 36 -4.52 -21.28 9.59
CA GLY A 36 -3.85 -22.39 8.86
C GLY A 36 -2.47 -22.04 8.30
N SER A 37 -2.02 -20.80 8.41
CA SER A 37 -0.78 -20.39 7.73
C SER A 37 0.49 -21.00 8.33
N GLY A 38 0.46 -21.53 9.57
CA GLY A 38 1.65 -22.08 10.24
C GLY A 38 2.89 -21.18 10.23
N ALA A 39 2.75 -20.02 9.59
CA ALA A 39 3.83 -19.09 9.36
C ALA A 39 4.27 -18.45 10.68
N THR A 40 5.55 -18.57 10.96
CA THR A 40 6.20 -17.84 12.05
C THR A 40 5.97 -16.34 11.84
N THR A 41 5.73 -15.60 12.92
CA THR A 41 5.68 -14.13 12.87
C THR A 41 6.83 -13.54 13.67
N LEU A 42 7.34 -12.43 13.20
CA LEU A 42 8.20 -11.53 13.96
C LEU A 42 7.36 -10.40 14.52
N THR A 43 7.72 -9.90 15.69
CA THR A 43 7.12 -8.69 16.26
C THR A 43 8.04 -7.52 15.96
N LEU A 44 7.50 -6.53 15.26
CA LEU A 44 8.17 -5.27 15.00
C LEU A 44 7.96 -4.34 16.20
N PRO A 45 9.01 -3.75 16.79
CA PRO A 45 8.85 -2.70 17.79
C PRO A 45 8.15 -1.48 17.16
N ALA A 46 6.97 -1.17 17.65
CA ALA A 46 6.18 -0.04 17.18
C ALA A 46 5.66 0.73 18.39
N ASP A 47 5.63 2.06 18.31
CA ASP A 47 5.14 2.90 19.38
C ASP A 47 3.66 2.61 19.68
N GLY A 48 3.38 2.18 20.91
CA GLY A 48 2.03 1.89 21.40
C GLY A 48 1.34 0.67 20.76
N ALA A 49 2.05 -0.19 20.01
CA ALA A 49 1.48 -1.37 19.37
C ALA A 49 2.50 -2.51 19.21
N GLN A 50 1.98 -3.73 19.09
CA GLN A 50 2.73 -4.89 18.61
C GLN A 50 2.33 -5.13 17.16
N VAL A 51 3.24 -4.83 16.24
CA VAL A 51 3.02 -5.00 14.80
C VAL A 51 3.67 -6.30 14.36
N LEU A 52 2.91 -7.15 13.69
CA LEU A 52 3.38 -8.46 13.25
C LEU A 52 3.89 -8.39 11.81
N VAL A 53 4.92 -9.17 11.54
CA VAL A 53 5.48 -9.38 10.21
C VAL A 53 5.53 -10.88 9.94
N THR A 54 5.02 -11.32 8.80
CA THR A 54 5.20 -12.69 8.33
C THR A 54 6.48 -12.75 7.50
N PRO A 55 7.56 -13.38 8.01
CA PRO A 55 8.83 -13.45 7.31
C PRO A 55 8.99 -14.74 6.52
N ARG A 56 9.73 -14.68 5.43
CA ARG A 56 10.56 -15.77 4.93
C ARG A 56 12.00 -15.36 5.12
N GLN A 57 12.61 -15.86 6.18
CA GLN A 57 14.02 -15.57 6.47
C GLN A 57 14.93 -16.27 5.46
N ARG A 58 15.89 -15.52 4.93
CA ARG A 58 16.93 -16.01 4.05
C ARG A 58 18.17 -15.13 4.23
N GLY A 59 19.34 -15.75 4.33
CA GLY A 59 20.60 -15.00 4.30
C GLY A 59 20.88 -14.46 2.88
N GLY A 60 21.69 -13.42 2.80
CA GLY A 60 22.10 -12.78 1.56
C GLY A 60 21.71 -11.31 1.48
N PRO A 61 22.13 -10.60 0.41
CA PRO A 61 21.98 -9.15 0.35
C PRO A 61 20.58 -8.68 -0.05
N ASN A 62 19.71 -9.57 -0.52
CA ASN A 62 18.44 -9.20 -1.14
C ASN A 62 17.25 -9.42 -0.21
N ALA A 63 16.38 -8.44 -0.06
CA ALA A 63 15.11 -8.55 0.64
C ALA A 63 13.95 -7.93 -0.16
N LEU A 64 12.74 -8.42 0.10
CA LEU A 64 11.48 -7.91 -0.42
C LEU A 64 10.60 -7.50 0.74
N LEU A 65 10.15 -6.25 0.75
CA LEU A 65 9.09 -5.77 1.63
C LEU A 65 7.78 -5.74 0.85
N TYR A 66 6.73 -6.32 1.43
CA TYR A 66 5.40 -6.33 0.84
C TYR A 66 4.40 -5.62 1.75
N PHE A 67 3.74 -4.62 1.20
CA PHE A 67 2.66 -3.86 1.81
C PHE A 67 1.36 -4.20 1.08
N GLY A 68 0.51 -4.97 1.75
CA GLY A 68 -0.72 -5.50 1.16
C GLY A 68 -1.81 -4.47 0.98
N GLY A 69 -2.88 -4.90 0.32
CA GLY A 69 -4.07 -4.11 0.13
C GLY A 69 -4.92 -4.01 1.39
N ASN A 70 -5.94 -3.15 1.30
CA ASN A 70 -6.99 -3.12 2.31
C ASN A 70 -7.76 -4.45 2.30
N ALA A 71 -8.23 -4.89 3.46
CA ALA A 71 -8.91 -6.19 3.62
C ALA A 71 -8.08 -7.43 3.18
N GLU A 72 -6.75 -7.33 3.10
CA GLU A 72 -5.86 -8.43 2.73
C GLU A 72 -5.25 -9.11 3.97
N ASP A 73 -5.32 -10.43 4.04
CA ASP A 73 -4.39 -11.21 4.87
C ASP A 73 -3.13 -11.46 4.05
N VAL A 74 -2.09 -10.66 4.30
CA VAL A 74 -0.83 -10.68 3.53
C VAL A 74 -0.11 -12.02 3.59
N SER A 75 -0.39 -12.86 4.59
CA SER A 75 0.25 -14.18 4.70
C SER A 75 -0.05 -15.09 3.50
N TYR A 76 -1.19 -14.90 2.83
CA TYR A 76 -1.51 -15.66 1.60
C TYR A 76 -0.60 -15.33 0.42
N SER A 77 0.02 -14.16 0.41
CA SER A 77 0.94 -13.77 -0.66
C SER A 77 2.32 -14.43 -0.53
N LEU A 78 2.68 -14.96 0.66
CA LEU A 78 4.01 -15.51 0.92
C LEU A 78 4.41 -16.67 0.01
N PRO A 79 3.58 -17.69 -0.28
CA PRO A 79 3.96 -18.80 -1.14
C PRO A 79 4.31 -18.36 -2.57
N GLY A 80 3.44 -17.51 -3.16
CA GLY A 80 3.64 -16.97 -4.51
C GLY A 80 4.90 -16.10 -4.60
N LEU A 81 5.08 -15.19 -3.66
CA LEU A 81 6.28 -14.35 -3.58
C LEU A 81 7.54 -15.19 -3.34
N SER A 82 7.46 -16.24 -2.51
CA SER A 82 8.59 -17.14 -2.26
C SER A 82 9.04 -17.88 -3.51
N THR A 83 8.11 -18.25 -4.38
CA THR A 83 8.39 -18.88 -5.67
C THR A 83 8.98 -17.88 -6.67
N ALA A 84 8.42 -16.66 -6.72
CA ALA A 84 8.88 -15.62 -7.64
C ALA A 84 10.26 -15.08 -7.27
N PHE A 85 10.56 -14.98 -5.96
CA PHE A 85 11.79 -14.41 -5.41
C PHE A 85 12.60 -15.44 -4.61
N PRO A 86 13.11 -16.53 -5.23
CA PRO A 86 13.74 -17.63 -4.51
C PRO A 86 14.96 -17.21 -3.69
N ASP A 87 15.67 -16.15 -4.10
CA ASP A 87 16.91 -15.67 -3.48
C ASP A 87 16.74 -14.46 -2.56
N TYR A 88 15.51 -14.09 -2.22
CA TYR A 88 15.22 -12.95 -1.34
C TYR A 88 14.74 -13.40 0.04
N ALA A 89 15.14 -12.70 1.09
CA ALA A 89 14.36 -12.65 2.30
C ALA A 89 13.05 -11.89 2.00
N ILE A 90 11.92 -12.28 2.60
CA ILE A 90 10.62 -11.66 2.32
C ILE A 90 9.96 -11.29 3.64
N TYR A 91 9.42 -10.08 3.71
CA TYR A 91 8.77 -9.55 4.90
C TYR A 91 7.41 -8.95 4.52
N LEU A 92 6.34 -9.53 5.05
CA LEU A 92 4.96 -9.12 4.82
C LEU A 92 4.43 -8.43 6.07
N LEU A 93 4.17 -7.14 5.98
CA LEU A 93 3.73 -6.33 7.12
C LEU A 93 2.22 -6.49 7.35
N HIS A 94 1.82 -6.89 8.54
CA HIS A 94 0.44 -6.80 8.99
C HIS A 94 0.22 -5.44 9.65
N TYR A 95 -0.60 -4.60 9.03
CA TYR A 95 -0.90 -3.27 9.59
C TYR A 95 -1.52 -3.36 10.98
N ARG A 96 -1.43 -2.28 11.75
CA ARG A 96 -2.11 -2.21 13.06
C ARG A 96 -3.59 -2.59 12.93
N GLY A 97 -4.05 -3.50 13.78
CA GLY A 97 -5.39 -4.09 13.74
C GLY A 97 -5.57 -5.25 12.75
N TYR A 98 -4.63 -5.48 11.81
CA TYR A 98 -4.69 -6.57 10.82
C TYR A 98 -3.84 -7.76 11.26
N GLY A 99 -4.24 -8.97 10.88
CA GLY A 99 -3.42 -10.17 10.99
C GLY A 99 -2.93 -10.54 12.39
N GLY A 100 -3.56 -9.99 13.43
CA GLY A 100 -3.15 -10.16 14.83
C GLY A 100 -2.26 -9.05 15.37
N SER A 101 -1.88 -8.07 14.56
CA SER A 101 -1.23 -6.83 15.02
C SER A 101 -2.18 -6.05 15.93
N SER A 102 -1.67 -5.51 17.03
CA SER A 102 -2.45 -4.67 17.94
C SER A 102 -2.54 -3.21 17.46
N GLY A 103 -3.26 -2.38 18.18
CA GLY A 103 -3.41 -0.96 17.88
C GLY A 103 -4.48 -0.67 16.83
N LYS A 104 -4.53 0.60 16.40
CA LYS A 104 -5.49 1.08 15.40
C LYS A 104 -4.75 1.60 14.17
N PRO A 105 -5.21 1.28 12.96
CA PRO A 105 -4.58 1.78 11.74
C PRO A 105 -4.81 3.28 11.58
N SER A 106 -3.83 3.97 11.04
CA SER A 106 -3.88 5.34 10.53
C SER A 106 -2.75 5.53 9.53
N GLU A 107 -2.87 6.51 8.64
CA GLU A 107 -1.80 6.84 7.67
C GLU A 107 -0.44 7.00 8.37
N ALA A 108 -0.37 7.84 9.39
CA ALA A 108 0.85 8.10 10.14
C ALA A 108 1.43 6.82 10.77
N ALA A 109 0.57 5.95 11.31
CA ALA A 109 1.00 4.70 11.93
C ALA A 109 1.54 3.71 10.90
N LEU A 110 0.85 3.54 9.76
CA LEU A 110 1.29 2.67 8.68
C LEU A 110 2.64 3.13 8.10
N PHE A 111 2.82 4.43 7.95
CA PHE A 111 4.09 5.02 7.48
C PHE A 111 5.23 4.78 8.47
N ALA A 112 5.00 5.02 9.76
CA ALA A 112 6.00 4.81 10.80
C ALA A 112 6.41 3.33 10.91
N ASP A 113 5.44 2.42 10.87
CA ASP A 113 5.68 0.98 10.94
C ASP A 113 6.47 0.47 9.72
N ALA A 114 6.17 1.00 8.52
CA ALA A 114 6.91 0.65 7.31
C ALA A 114 8.37 1.12 7.34
N LEU A 115 8.62 2.34 7.85
CA LEU A 115 9.99 2.86 8.05
C LEU A 115 10.75 2.01 9.06
N THR A 116 10.14 1.66 10.18
CA THR A 116 10.75 0.80 11.21
C THR A 116 11.09 -0.58 10.65
N LEU A 117 10.18 -1.18 9.85
CA LEU A 117 10.46 -2.46 9.19
C LEU A 117 11.63 -2.35 8.23
N PHE A 118 11.67 -1.29 7.41
CA PHE A 118 12.77 -1.07 6.49
C PHE A 118 14.10 -0.98 7.24
N ASP A 119 14.17 -0.16 8.29
CA ASP A 119 15.40 0.08 9.04
C ASP A 119 15.93 -1.21 9.71
N GLN A 120 15.03 -2.08 10.21
CA GLN A 120 15.41 -3.39 10.73
C GLN A 120 15.93 -4.32 9.64
N VAL A 121 15.24 -4.40 8.49
CA VAL A 121 15.61 -5.30 7.39
C VAL A 121 16.90 -4.83 6.72
N HIS A 122 17.10 -3.51 6.63
CA HIS A 122 18.29 -2.92 6.00
C HIS A 122 19.59 -3.19 6.79
N ALA A 123 19.50 -3.50 8.08
CA ALA A 123 20.66 -3.90 8.87
C ALA A 123 21.32 -5.19 8.35
N ASP A 124 20.52 -6.12 7.81
CA ASP A 124 20.97 -7.42 7.33
C ASP A 124 20.98 -7.55 5.79
N HIS A 125 20.26 -6.68 5.08
CA HIS A 125 20.05 -6.77 3.63
C HIS A 125 20.30 -5.42 2.95
N GLN A 126 21.28 -5.37 2.04
CA GLN A 126 21.67 -4.11 1.36
C GLN A 126 20.72 -3.73 0.21
N ASN A 127 20.11 -4.73 -0.44
CA ASN A 127 19.24 -4.53 -1.60
C ASN A 127 17.79 -4.81 -1.21
N ILE A 128 17.00 -3.78 -1.00
CA ILE A 128 15.60 -3.92 -0.61
C ILE A 128 14.70 -3.48 -1.75
N GLU A 129 13.92 -4.41 -2.28
CA GLU A 129 12.82 -4.13 -3.19
C GLU A 129 11.51 -4.00 -2.40
N VAL A 130 10.64 -3.13 -2.88
CA VAL A 130 9.37 -2.85 -2.22
C VAL A 130 8.22 -3.06 -3.19
N VAL A 131 7.22 -3.81 -2.74
CA VAL A 131 5.94 -3.99 -3.45
C VAL A 131 4.83 -3.43 -2.59
N GLY A 132 4.03 -2.53 -3.14
CA GLY A 132 2.81 -2.00 -2.51
C GLY A 132 1.59 -2.27 -3.38
N ARG A 133 0.55 -2.88 -2.79
CA ARG A 133 -0.71 -3.15 -3.47
C ARG A 133 -1.84 -2.31 -2.90
N SER A 134 -2.64 -1.65 -3.75
CA SER A 134 -3.83 -0.90 -3.33
C SER A 134 -3.49 0.08 -2.19
N LEU A 135 -4.08 -0.05 -1.01
CA LEU A 135 -3.74 0.75 0.17
C LEU A 135 -2.23 0.78 0.44
N GLY A 136 -1.58 -0.37 0.30
CA GLY A 136 -0.14 -0.51 0.51
C GLY A 136 0.72 0.23 -0.51
N SER A 137 0.17 0.64 -1.65
CA SER A 137 0.90 1.45 -2.62
C SER A 137 1.27 2.84 -2.06
N GLY A 138 0.36 3.45 -1.29
CA GLY A 138 0.65 4.72 -0.60
C GLY A 138 1.75 4.57 0.45
N VAL A 139 1.74 3.45 1.20
CA VAL A 139 2.80 3.13 2.17
C VAL A 139 4.14 2.93 1.47
N ALA A 140 4.15 2.19 0.35
CA ALA A 140 5.34 1.88 -0.42
C ALA A 140 5.97 3.14 -1.06
N VAL A 141 5.17 4.03 -1.63
CA VAL A 141 5.65 5.30 -2.21
C VAL A 141 6.25 6.19 -1.13
N HIS A 142 5.56 6.34 0.02
CA HIS A 142 6.09 7.11 1.14
C HIS A 142 7.44 6.54 1.62
N LEU A 143 7.53 5.25 1.84
CA LEU A 143 8.79 4.60 2.23
C LEU A 143 9.90 4.86 1.21
N ALA A 144 9.64 4.63 -0.09
CA ALA A 144 10.63 4.79 -1.14
C ALA A 144 11.09 6.25 -1.35
N SER A 145 10.30 7.23 -0.93
CA SER A 145 10.68 8.64 -0.94
C SER A 145 11.69 9.01 0.16
N LEU A 146 11.80 8.18 1.22
CA LEU A 146 12.59 8.47 2.43
C LEU A 146 13.72 7.48 2.69
N ARG A 147 13.72 6.33 2.03
CA ARG A 147 14.69 5.25 2.25
C ARG A 147 15.30 4.74 0.95
N PRO A 148 16.55 4.27 0.99
CA PRO A 148 17.29 3.82 -0.19
C PRO A 148 16.82 2.42 -0.64
N VAL A 149 15.57 2.31 -1.09
CA VAL A 149 15.08 1.10 -1.73
C VAL A 149 15.77 0.92 -3.09
N THR A 150 15.86 -0.30 -3.60
CA THR A 150 16.53 -0.57 -4.88
C THR A 150 15.56 -0.66 -6.06
N ARG A 151 14.28 -0.91 -5.79
CA ARG A 151 13.19 -0.97 -6.77
C ARG A 151 11.84 -0.82 -6.07
N LEU A 152 10.89 -0.19 -6.77
CA LEU A 152 9.52 -0.02 -6.30
C LEU A 152 8.54 -0.63 -7.31
N VAL A 153 7.58 -1.42 -6.84
CA VAL A 153 6.46 -1.92 -7.65
C VAL A 153 5.16 -1.54 -6.97
N LEU A 154 4.31 -0.86 -7.70
CA LEU A 154 3.01 -0.39 -7.24
C LEU A 154 1.91 -1.09 -8.03
N VAL A 155 1.07 -1.85 -7.37
CA VAL A 155 -0.04 -2.60 -7.98
C VAL A 155 -1.35 -1.91 -7.64
N THR A 156 -2.11 -1.55 -8.66
CA THR A 156 -3.38 -0.81 -8.55
C THR A 156 -3.25 0.40 -7.61
N PRO A 157 -2.24 1.29 -7.84
CA PRO A 157 -2.00 2.42 -6.96
C PRO A 157 -2.95 3.58 -7.24
N TYR A 158 -3.06 4.48 -6.28
CA TYR A 158 -3.82 5.73 -6.37
C TYR A 158 -2.91 6.95 -6.18
N ASP A 159 -3.33 8.08 -6.74
CA ASP A 159 -2.68 9.38 -6.54
C ASP A 159 -2.91 9.92 -5.13
N SER A 160 -4.16 9.85 -4.63
CA SER A 160 -4.46 10.09 -3.23
C SER A 160 -5.78 9.43 -2.80
N LEU A 161 -5.82 8.94 -1.55
CA LEU A 161 -7.07 8.46 -0.96
C LEU A 161 -8.08 9.62 -0.80
N GLN A 162 -7.58 10.82 -0.55
CA GLN A 162 -8.40 12.02 -0.47
C GLN A 162 -9.19 12.25 -1.76
N GLU A 163 -8.56 12.11 -2.93
CA GLU A 163 -9.24 12.35 -4.21
C GLU A 163 -10.24 11.24 -4.52
N LEU A 164 -9.90 9.98 -4.24
CA LEU A 164 -10.83 8.85 -4.38
C LEU A 164 -12.07 9.04 -3.48
N ALA A 165 -11.84 9.42 -2.22
CA ALA A 165 -12.95 9.68 -1.28
C ALA A 165 -13.78 10.90 -1.68
N ALA A 166 -13.17 11.96 -2.23
CA ALA A 166 -13.90 13.13 -2.72
C ALA A 166 -14.79 12.81 -3.93
N GLN A 167 -14.36 11.91 -4.80
CA GLN A 167 -15.17 11.43 -5.93
C GLN A 167 -16.34 10.57 -5.44
N GLN A 168 -16.12 9.73 -4.43
CA GLN A 168 -17.16 8.87 -3.85
C GLN A 168 -18.20 9.65 -3.03
N PHE A 169 -17.77 10.74 -2.37
CA PHE A 169 -18.60 11.56 -1.50
C PHE A 169 -18.65 13.04 -1.96
N PRO A 170 -19.16 13.34 -3.18
CA PRO A 170 -19.05 14.66 -3.80
C PRO A 170 -19.80 15.76 -3.06
N TYR A 171 -20.77 15.42 -2.23
CA TYR A 171 -21.57 16.37 -1.45
C TYR A 171 -20.98 16.72 -0.09
N PHE A 172 -19.86 16.10 0.30
CA PHE A 172 -19.19 16.33 1.57
C PHE A 172 -17.85 17.02 1.36
N PRO A 173 -17.39 17.86 2.30
CA PRO A 173 -16.11 18.56 2.20
C PRO A 173 -14.94 17.63 2.59
N VAL A 174 -14.79 16.50 1.87
CA VAL A 174 -13.83 15.43 2.14
C VAL A 174 -12.41 15.98 2.27
N ARG A 175 -12.01 16.91 1.40
CA ARG A 175 -10.64 17.46 1.39
C ARG A 175 -10.26 18.15 2.70
N TRP A 176 -11.25 18.62 3.47
CA TRP A 176 -11.04 19.29 4.76
C TRP A 176 -11.22 18.33 5.95
N LEU A 177 -12.12 17.37 5.82
CA LEU A 177 -12.50 16.48 6.92
C LEU A 177 -11.67 15.20 6.99
N LEU A 178 -11.12 14.73 5.86
CA LEU A 178 -10.35 13.50 5.82
C LEU A 178 -9.01 13.67 6.52
N LEU A 179 -8.74 12.80 7.51
CA LEU A 179 -7.50 12.78 8.30
C LEU A 179 -6.40 11.98 7.59
N ASP A 180 -6.74 10.78 7.12
CA ASP A 180 -5.80 9.86 6.48
C ASP A 180 -5.91 10.02 4.95
N LYS A 181 -5.09 10.88 4.38
CA LYS A 181 -5.22 11.36 2.99
C LYS A 181 -4.45 10.53 1.98
N PHE A 182 -3.35 9.90 2.41
CA PHE A 182 -2.43 9.14 1.57
C PHE A 182 -2.15 9.85 0.24
N GLU A 183 -1.62 11.06 0.31
CA GLU A 183 -1.31 11.87 -0.87
C GLU A 183 -0.03 11.35 -1.55
N SER A 184 -0.13 10.18 -2.21
CA SER A 184 0.99 9.47 -2.86
C SER A 184 1.72 10.35 -3.87
N TRP A 185 1.01 11.26 -4.56
CA TRP A 185 1.57 12.20 -5.52
C TRP A 185 2.67 13.08 -4.93
N ARG A 186 2.56 13.49 -3.64
CA ARG A 186 3.58 14.30 -2.96
C ARG A 186 4.91 13.57 -2.77
N TYR A 187 4.85 12.27 -2.64
CA TYR A 187 6.03 11.43 -2.39
C TYR A 187 6.64 10.94 -3.70
N ALA A 188 5.83 10.71 -4.73
CA ALA A 188 6.26 10.15 -6.02
C ALA A 188 7.37 10.98 -6.68
N GLU A 189 7.34 12.31 -6.57
CA GLU A 189 8.35 13.21 -7.12
C GLU A 189 9.74 13.05 -6.49
N HIS A 190 9.80 12.49 -5.27
CA HIS A 190 11.03 12.23 -4.53
C HIS A 190 11.57 10.81 -4.73
N VAL A 191 10.81 9.93 -5.38
CA VAL A 191 11.24 8.57 -5.69
C VAL A 191 12.16 8.59 -6.93
N VAL A 192 13.41 8.16 -6.74
CA VAL A 192 14.45 8.19 -7.79
C VAL A 192 14.84 6.80 -8.30
N VAL A 193 14.26 5.76 -7.73
CA VAL A 193 14.57 4.36 -8.07
C VAL A 193 13.67 3.84 -9.19
N PRO A 194 14.11 2.80 -9.93
CA PRO A 194 13.27 2.17 -10.94
C PRO A 194 11.93 1.76 -10.35
N THR A 195 10.85 2.33 -10.91
CA THR A 195 9.48 2.12 -10.42
C THR A 195 8.62 1.51 -11.52
N LEU A 196 7.84 0.49 -11.17
CA LEU A 196 6.80 -0.06 -12.03
C LEU A 196 5.43 0.22 -11.44
N VAL A 197 4.59 0.91 -12.19
CA VAL A 197 3.17 1.12 -11.88
C VAL A 197 2.36 0.12 -12.69
N VAL A 198 1.59 -0.75 -12.00
CA VAL A 198 0.76 -1.78 -12.61
C VAL A 198 -0.71 -1.46 -12.32
N ALA A 199 -1.49 -1.27 -13.35
CA ALA A 199 -2.93 -1.02 -13.25
C ALA A 199 -3.72 -2.21 -13.81
N ALA A 200 -4.90 -2.48 -13.24
CA ALA A 200 -5.88 -3.38 -13.83
C ALA A 200 -6.67 -2.66 -14.92
N GLU A 201 -7.06 -3.37 -15.98
CA GLU A 201 -7.81 -2.78 -17.08
C GLU A 201 -9.20 -2.31 -16.64
N HIS A 202 -9.86 -3.09 -15.80
CA HIS A 202 -11.23 -2.87 -15.33
C HIS A 202 -11.27 -2.72 -13.81
N ASP A 203 -10.45 -1.79 -13.28
CA ASP A 203 -10.41 -1.53 -11.84
C ASP A 203 -11.64 -0.72 -11.41
N GLU A 204 -12.51 -1.39 -10.65
CA GLU A 204 -13.77 -0.83 -10.12
C GLU A 204 -13.61 -0.12 -8.76
N ILE A 205 -12.44 -0.27 -8.13
CA ILE A 205 -12.15 0.31 -6.80
C ILE A 205 -11.25 1.53 -6.94
N ILE A 206 -10.13 1.38 -7.68
CA ILE A 206 -9.21 2.47 -7.97
C ILE A 206 -9.21 2.69 -9.48
N PRO A 207 -9.96 3.68 -9.99
CA PRO A 207 -10.01 3.95 -11.42
C PRO A 207 -8.59 4.07 -12.00
N ARG A 208 -8.37 3.48 -13.18
CA ARG A 208 -7.07 3.53 -13.87
C ARG A 208 -6.54 4.96 -14.00
N THR A 209 -7.43 5.93 -14.14
CA THR A 209 -7.06 7.35 -14.21
C THR A 209 -6.34 7.85 -12.96
N SER A 210 -6.61 7.29 -11.78
CA SER A 210 -5.89 7.61 -10.54
C SER A 210 -4.46 7.06 -10.55
N SER A 211 -4.28 5.81 -11.03
CA SER A 211 -2.94 5.24 -11.23
C SER A 211 -2.14 6.00 -12.30
N GLU A 212 -2.79 6.44 -13.38
CA GLU A 212 -2.18 7.27 -14.43
C GLU A 212 -1.82 8.67 -13.90
N ALA A 213 -2.65 9.23 -13.01
CA ALA A 213 -2.36 10.51 -12.35
C ALA A 213 -1.12 10.39 -11.46
N LEU A 214 -1.05 9.34 -10.62
CA LEU A 214 0.15 9.08 -9.81
C LEU A 214 1.40 8.90 -10.67
N PHE A 215 1.30 8.12 -11.76
CA PHE A 215 2.43 7.87 -12.67
C PHE A 215 3.06 9.16 -13.20
N LYS A 216 2.25 10.19 -13.50
CA LYS A 216 2.72 11.48 -14.01
C LYS A 216 3.53 12.29 -12.99
N HIS A 217 3.43 11.97 -11.70
CA HIS A 217 4.19 12.64 -10.64
C HIS A 217 5.59 12.05 -10.43
N PHE A 218 5.88 10.87 -10.97
CA PHE A 218 7.25 10.36 -10.97
C PHE A 218 8.13 11.17 -11.93
N ARG A 219 9.40 11.29 -11.60
CA ARG A 219 10.38 11.92 -12.50
C ARG A 219 10.44 11.18 -13.84
N THR A 220 10.61 11.94 -14.91
CA THR A 220 10.73 11.38 -16.26
C THR A 220 11.81 10.30 -16.30
N GLY A 221 11.46 9.12 -16.80
CA GLY A 221 12.35 7.96 -16.90
C GLY A 221 12.53 7.14 -15.61
N ALA A 222 12.03 7.60 -14.45
CA ALA A 222 12.12 6.84 -13.22
C ALA A 222 11.04 5.76 -13.11
N ALA A 223 9.90 5.95 -13.76
CA ALA A 223 8.77 5.02 -13.69
C ALA A 223 8.37 4.50 -15.08
N SER A 224 7.80 3.30 -15.10
CA SER A 224 7.10 2.69 -16.23
C SER A 224 5.68 2.32 -15.84
N PHE A 225 4.76 2.31 -16.80
CA PHE A 225 3.35 2.03 -16.60
C PHE A 225 2.91 0.81 -17.40
N LYS A 226 2.25 -0.13 -16.76
CA LYS A 226 1.73 -1.34 -17.39
C LYS A 226 0.27 -1.55 -17.01
N VAL A 227 -0.58 -1.84 -18.00
CA VAL A 227 -1.96 -2.30 -17.77
C VAL A 227 -1.99 -3.81 -17.97
N VAL A 228 -2.63 -4.52 -17.05
CA VAL A 228 -2.86 -5.97 -17.16
C VAL A 228 -4.27 -6.18 -17.71
N ALA A 229 -4.34 -6.67 -18.94
CA ALA A 229 -5.59 -6.85 -19.67
C ALA A 229 -6.50 -7.89 -19.01
N GLY A 230 -7.82 -7.68 -19.11
CA GLY A 230 -8.85 -8.60 -18.62
C GLY A 230 -8.91 -8.73 -17.08
N THR A 231 -8.25 -7.83 -16.33
CA THR A 231 -8.23 -7.90 -14.86
C THR A 231 -9.01 -6.76 -14.22
N SER A 232 -9.55 -7.05 -13.03
CA SER A 232 -10.15 -6.09 -12.10
C SER A 232 -9.22 -5.86 -10.91
N HIS A 233 -9.62 -4.99 -9.98
CA HIS A 233 -8.85 -4.70 -8.76
C HIS A 233 -8.44 -5.96 -7.99
N ASN A 234 -9.37 -6.89 -7.83
CA ASN A 234 -9.17 -8.09 -7.03
C ASN A 234 -8.55 -9.25 -7.83
N THR A 235 -8.82 -9.34 -9.13
CA THR A 235 -8.34 -10.45 -9.96
C THR A 235 -6.96 -10.24 -10.58
N ILE A 236 -6.37 -9.04 -10.46
CA ILE A 236 -5.05 -8.76 -11.02
C ILE A 236 -3.96 -9.71 -10.51
N SER A 237 -4.05 -10.15 -9.25
CA SER A 237 -3.12 -11.12 -8.66
C SER A 237 -3.26 -12.55 -9.18
N GLU A 238 -4.36 -12.86 -9.88
CA GLU A 238 -4.63 -14.16 -10.49
C GLU A 238 -4.07 -14.23 -11.93
N SER A 239 -3.71 -13.08 -12.50
CA SER A 239 -3.12 -13.01 -13.83
C SER A 239 -1.77 -13.74 -13.90
N PRO A 240 -1.52 -14.54 -14.95
CA PRO A 240 -0.21 -15.16 -15.16
C PRO A 240 0.92 -14.13 -15.34
N GLU A 241 0.61 -12.89 -15.71
CA GLU A 241 1.58 -11.80 -15.81
C GLU A 241 1.98 -11.22 -14.43
N TYR A 242 1.18 -11.46 -13.38
CA TYR A 242 1.36 -10.77 -12.09
C TYR A 242 2.72 -11.01 -11.45
N MET A 243 3.07 -12.26 -11.18
CA MET A 243 4.37 -12.58 -10.56
C MET A 243 5.57 -12.22 -11.43
N PRO A 244 5.56 -12.46 -12.76
CA PRO A 244 6.58 -11.93 -13.67
C PRO A 244 6.75 -10.41 -13.60
N LEU A 245 5.67 -9.63 -13.52
CA LEU A 245 5.73 -8.17 -13.38
C LEU A 245 6.35 -7.75 -12.05
N LEU A 246 5.96 -8.40 -10.94
CA LEU A 246 6.56 -8.13 -9.63
C LEU A 246 8.07 -8.39 -9.64
N LYS A 247 8.51 -9.50 -10.24
CA LYS A 247 9.92 -9.86 -10.34
C LYS A 247 10.71 -8.91 -11.24
N GLY A 248 10.09 -8.39 -12.30
CA GLY A 248 10.75 -7.57 -13.32
C GLY A 248 11.65 -8.39 -14.25
N ALA A 249 12.22 -7.71 -15.25
CA ALA A 249 13.22 -8.33 -16.12
C ALA A 249 14.47 -8.73 -15.30
N PRO A 250 15.14 -9.85 -15.62
CA PRO A 250 16.40 -10.20 -14.98
C PRO A 250 17.36 -9.00 -15.10
N ARG A 251 17.94 -8.59 -13.97
CA ARG A 251 19.06 -7.62 -14.05
C ARG A 251 20.15 -8.28 -14.86
N GLU A 252 20.51 -7.72 -16.00
CA GLU A 252 21.75 -8.08 -16.68
C GLU A 252 22.87 -7.91 -15.65
N ARG A 253 23.57 -9.01 -15.35
CA ARG A 253 24.76 -8.93 -14.49
C ARG A 253 25.72 -8.02 -15.27
N SER A 254 25.92 -6.80 -14.80
CA SER A 254 27.02 -5.97 -15.24
C SER A 254 28.28 -6.81 -15.00
N GLY A 255 28.80 -7.41 -16.07
CA GLY A 255 30.04 -8.14 -16.04
C GLY A 255 31.13 -7.17 -15.57
N GLY A 256 31.75 -7.52 -14.44
CA GLY A 256 32.93 -6.83 -13.94
C GLY A 256 34.15 -7.16 -14.77
#